data_108814a5bbfbd1ecb89799b3c38e4776
#
_entry.id   108814a5bbfbd1ecb89799b3c38e4776
#
_cell.length_a   1.000
_cell.length_b   1.000
_cell.length_c   1.000
_cell.angle_alpha   90.00
_cell.angle_beta   90.00
_cell.angle_gamma   90.00
#
_symmetry.space_group_name_H-M   'P 1'
#
loop_
_entity.id
_entity.type
_entity.pdbx_description
1 polymer ?
#
loop_
_entity_poly.entity_id
_entity_poly.type
_entity_poly.pdbx_seq_one_letter_code
_entity_poly.pdbx_strand_id
1 'polypeptide(L)'
;MKRLVFNSTPLIYLTKVGLSEVFEGLKAEMLTSLSVKREVVDEGKRKGVPDAVVLEKLFERGVFRVVEPEDKGFLSRLLETKGLHVTDAEVLALAHECKGLAVIDDEVARKTAKVYGIAYVGSSYVLLRAVSERLITKERARQAVNEMVFVGWRCSVESYAKIMELLERVKG
;
A
#
# COMPACT_ATOMS: atom_id res chain seq x y z
N MET A 1 -18.03 3.10 2.97
CA MET A 1 -16.73 2.60 3.50
C MET A 1 -15.62 3.09 2.58
N LYS A 2 -14.46 3.51 3.13
CA LYS A 2 -13.33 3.94 2.29
C LYS A 2 -12.78 2.73 1.53
N ARG A 3 -12.36 2.94 0.28
CA ARG A 3 -11.66 1.96 -0.54
C ARG A 3 -10.18 2.30 -0.58
N LEU A 4 -9.34 1.33 -0.25
CA LEU A 4 -7.88 1.44 -0.30
C LEU A 4 -7.38 0.47 -1.37
N VAL A 5 -6.71 1.00 -2.38
CA VAL A 5 -6.16 0.20 -3.49
C VAL A 5 -4.66 0.08 -3.29
N PHE A 6 -4.21 -1.09 -2.90
CA PHE A 6 -2.83 -1.32 -2.48
C PHE A 6 -1.92 -1.70 -3.64
N ASN A 7 -0.75 -1.06 -3.68
CA ASN A 7 0.39 -1.51 -4.48
C ASN A 7 1.27 -2.48 -3.66
N SER A 8 2.25 -3.08 -4.30
CA SER A 8 3.14 -4.10 -3.73
C SER A 8 3.95 -3.60 -2.54
N THR A 9 4.57 -2.44 -2.62
CA THR A 9 5.47 -1.91 -1.59
C THR A 9 4.82 -1.80 -0.21
N PRO A 10 3.63 -1.19 -0.04
CA PRO A 10 2.95 -1.18 1.25
C PRO A 10 2.64 -2.57 1.80
N LEU A 11 2.20 -3.50 0.94
CA LEU A 11 1.92 -4.88 1.34
C LEU A 11 3.16 -5.58 1.86
N ILE A 12 4.27 -5.47 1.13
CA ILE A 12 5.53 -6.12 1.46
C ILE A 12 6.10 -5.58 2.77
N TYR A 13 6.26 -4.25 2.91
CA TYR A 13 6.96 -3.70 4.06
C TYR A 13 6.15 -3.79 5.35
N LEU A 14 4.84 -3.58 5.31
CA LEU A 14 3.99 -3.77 6.50
C LEU A 14 3.97 -5.23 6.95
N THR A 15 3.98 -6.18 6.01
CA THR A 15 4.07 -7.60 6.34
C THR A 15 5.46 -7.97 6.92
N LYS A 16 6.55 -7.45 6.34
CA LYS A 16 7.93 -7.67 6.84
C LYS A 16 8.13 -7.27 8.29
N VAL A 17 7.47 -6.21 8.72
CA VAL A 17 7.57 -5.73 10.11
C VAL A 17 6.48 -6.29 11.03
N GLY A 18 5.83 -7.38 10.61
CA GLY A 18 4.88 -8.11 11.45
C GLY A 18 3.54 -7.40 11.67
N LEU A 19 3.12 -6.54 10.75
CA LEU A 19 1.87 -5.80 10.83
C LEU A 19 0.79 -6.30 9.84
N SER A 20 0.88 -7.55 9.41
CA SER A 20 -0.11 -8.13 8.48
C SER A 20 -1.54 -8.15 9.05
N GLU A 21 -1.70 -8.29 10.37
CA GLU A 21 -3.00 -8.27 11.03
C GLU A 21 -3.72 -6.90 10.94
N VAL A 22 -2.96 -5.82 10.73
CA VAL A 22 -3.53 -4.48 10.51
C VAL A 22 -4.49 -4.49 9.32
N PHE A 23 -4.17 -5.24 8.27
CA PHE A 23 -5.03 -5.33 7.09
C PHE A 23 -6.41 -5.90 7.40
N GLU A 24 -6.50 -6.88 8.31
CA GLU A 24 -7.78 -7.48 8.70
C GLU A 24 -8.61 -6.54 9.60
N GLY A 25 -7.93 -5.72 10.40
CA GLY A 25 -8.58 -4.85 11.38
C GLY A 25 -9.09 -3.51 10.83
N LEU A 26 -8.51 -3.01 9.73
CA LEU A 26 -8.86 -1.71 9.17
C LEU A 26 -10.30 -1.66 8.64
N LYS A 27 -11.03 -0.61 9.03
CA LYS A 27 -12.40 -0.36 8.55
C LYS A 27 -12.42 0.21 7.14
N ALA A 28 -11.95 -0.55 6.16
CA ALA A 28 -11.89 -0.19 4.76
C ALA A 28 -12.11 -1.41 3.86
N GLU A 29 -12.59 -1.18 2.65
CA GLU A 29 -12.56 -2.19 1.58
C GLU A 29 -11.15 -2.17 0.97
N MET A 30 -10.46 -3.30 1.01
CA MET A 30 -9.09 -3.41 0.49
C MET A 30 -9.09 -4.06 -0.87
N LEU A 31 -8.57 -3.35 -1.83
CA LEU A 31 -8.48 -3.75 -3.23
C LEU A 31 -7.02 -3.82 -3.65
N THR A 32 -6.77 -4.64 -4.64
CA THR A 32 -5.49 -4.65 -5.36
C THR A 32 -5.68 -5.25 -6.76
N SER A 33 -4.66 -5.13 -7.62
CA SER A 33 -4.69 -5.74 -8.94
C SER A 33 -4.14 -7.16 -8.93
N LEU A 34 -4.44 -7.90 -10.01
CA LEU A 34 -3.89 -9.25 -10.21
C LEU A 34 -2.36 -9.22 -10.35
N SER A 35 -1.81 -8.20 -11.02
CA SER A 35 -0.36 -8.05 -11.17
C SER A 35 0.33 -7.84 -9.83
N VAL A 36 -0.25 -7.04 -8.93
CA VAL A 36 0.26 -6.87 -7.56
C VAL A 36 0.23 -8.20 -6.80
N LYS A 37 -0.89 -8.94 -6.85
CA LYS A 37 -0.99 -10.26 -6.20
C LYS A 37 0.10 -11.20 -6.71
N ARG A 38 0.31 -11.27 -8.03
CA ARG A 38 1.37 -12.10 -8.63
C ARG A 38 2.75 -11.70 -8.14
N GLU A 39 3.04 -10.41 -8.07
CA GLU A 39 4.33 -9.90 -7.59
C GLU A 39 4.57 -10.28 -6.12
N VAL A 40 3.62 -10.01 -5.23
CA VAL A 40 3.83 -10.19 -3.78
C VAL A 40 3.68 -11.64 -3.33
N VAL A 41 2.93 -12.47 -4.03
CA VAL A 41 2.72 -13.88 -3.68
C VAL A 41 3.56 -14.79 -4.58
N ASP A 42 3.27 -14.84 -5.88
CA ASP A 42 3.87 -15.85 -6.76
C ASP A 42 5.38 -15.63 -6.94
N GLU A 43 5.80 -14.39 -7.25
CA GLU A 43 7.22 -14.08 -7.37
C GLU A 43 7.93 -14.10 -6.01
N GLY A 44 7.27 -13.65 -4.95
CA GLY A 44 7.80 -13.69 -3.60
C GLY A 44 8.09 -15.13 -3.15
N LYS A 45 7.18 -16.06 -3.38
CA LYS A 45 7.35 -17.50 -3.09
C LYS A 45 8.49 -18.09 -3.91
N ARG A 46 8.57 -17.76 -5.19
CA ARG A 46 9.65 -18.22 -6.08
C ARG A 46 11.04 -17.74 -5.61
N LYS A 47 11.10 -16.54 -5.03
CA LYS A 47 12.33 -15.98 -4.42
C LYS A 47 12.57 -16.44 -2.99
N GLY A 48 11.69 -17.27 -2.42
CA GLY A 48 11.81 -17.77 -1.05
C GLY A 48 11.58 -16.71 0.03
N VAL A 49 10.81 -15.65 -0.27
CA VAL A 49 10.54 -14.56 0.67
C VAL A 49 9.42 -14.98 1.63
N PRO A 50 9.66 -15.01 2.97
CA PRO A 50 8.66 -15.46 3.95
C PRO A 50 7.35 -14.67 3.93
N ASP A 51 7.42 -13.37 3.65
CA ASP A 51 6.26 -12.48 3.60
C ASP A 51 5.21 -12.94 2.57
N ALA A 52 5.67 -13.57 1.48
CA ALA A 52 4.77 -14.05 0.42
C ALA A 52 3.77 -15.09 0.92
N VAL A 53 4.18 -15.95 1.86
CA VAL A 53 3.29 -16.96 2.47
C VAL A 53 2.24 -16.30 3.37
N VAL A 54 2.63 -15.26 4.10
CA VAL A 54 1.70 -14.49 4.94
C VAL A 54 0.68 -13.76 4.08
N LEU A 55 1.14 -13.09 3.01
CA LEU A 55 0.27 -12.39 2.06
C LEU A 55 -0.68 -13.35 1.35
N GLU A 56 -0.21 -14.52 0.90
CA GLU A 56 -1.06 -15.55 0.29
C GLU A 56 -2.25 -15.90 1.18
N LYS A 57 -2.01 -16.13 2.48
CA LYS A 57 -3.08 -16.41 3.46
C LYS A 57 -4.08 -15.28 3.60
N LEU A 58 -3.64 -14.01 3.51
CA LEU A 58 -4.54 -12.87 3.53
C LEU A 58 -5.43 -12.82 2.29
N PHE A 59 -4.88 -13.14 1.11
CA PHE A 59 -5.66 -13.27 -0.12
C PHE A 59 -6.66 -14.43 -0.06
N GLU A 60 -6.25 -15.59 0.43
CA GLU A 60 -7.13 -16.77 0.62
C GLU A 60 -8.30 -16.49 1.55
N ARG A 61 -8.07 -15.71 2.62
CA ARG A 61 -9.10 -15.28 3.57
C ARG A 61 -9.98 -14.14 3.04
N GLY A 62 -9.71 -13.63 1.84
CA GLY A 62 -10.50 -12.57 1.23
C GLY A 62 -10.30 -11.19 1.85
N VAL A 63 -9.20 -10.96 2.57
CA VAL A 63 -8.84 -9.64 3.12
C VAL A 63 -8.65 -8.62 2.00
N PHE A 64 -8.03 -9.04 0.89
CA PHE A 64 -7.89 -8.24 -0.31
C PHE A 64 -8.76 -8.78 -1.43
N ARG A 65 -9.59 -7.92 -2.00
CA ARG A 65 -10.32 -8.21 -3.23
C ARG A 65 -9.43 -7.88 -4.43
N VAL A 66 -9.16 -8.87 -5.26
CA VAL A 66 -8.40 -8.70 -6.50
C VAL A 66 -9.34 -8.25 -7.60
N VAL A 67 -9.04 -7.11 -8.22
CA VAL A 67 -9.85 -6.48 -9.27
C VAL A 67 -8.94 -6.06 -10.41
N GLU A 68 -9.42 -6.17 -11.64
CA GLU A 68 -8.73 -5.62 -12.81
C GLU A 68 -9.37 -4.31 -13.25
N PRO A 69 -8.57 -3.32 -13.74
CA PRO A 69 -9.12 -2.10 -14.30
C PRO A 69 -10.03 -2.38 -15.51
N GLU A 70 -11.20 -1.78 -15.53
CA GLU A 70 -12.18 -1.91 -16.61
C GLU A 70 -11.86 -0.94 -17.76
N ASP A 71 -11.48 0.30 -17.45
CA ASP A 71 -11.10 1.31 -18.44
C ASP A 71 -9.70 1.05 -19.02
N LYS A 72 -9.66 0.19 -20.03
CA LYS A 72 -8.40 -0.17 -20.71
C LYS A 72 -7.77 1.03 -21.44
N GLY A 73 -8.56 2.01 -21.87
CA GLY A 73 -8.06 3.24 -22.50
C GLY A 73 -7.32 4.12 -21.50
N PHE A 74 -7.86 4.28 -20.31
CA PHE A 74 -7.19 5.02 -19.24
C PHE A 74 -5.93 4.30 -18.75
N LEU A 75 -6.01 2.98 -18.56
CA LEU A 75 -4.86 2.16 -18.20
C LEU A 75 -3.73 2.30 -19.25
N SER A 76 -4.06 2.23 -20.54
CA SER A 76 -3.06 2.40 -21.61
C SER A 76 -2.36 3.76 -21.56
N ARG A 77 -3.10 4.85 -21.29
CA ARG A 77 -2.50 6.19 -21.10
C ARG A 77 -1.56 6.26 -19.90
N LEU A 78 -1.91 5.61 -18.80
CA LEU A 78 -1.03 5.54 -17.62
C LEU A 78 0.26 4.79 -17.95
N LEU A 79 0.16 3.69 -18.70
CA LEU A 79 1.32 2.87 -19.11
C LEU A 79 2.31 3.60 -20.04
N GLU A 80 1.89 4.67 -20.72
CA GLU A 80 2.77 5.55 -21.51
C GLU A 80 3.67 6.44 -20.63
N THR A 81 3.37 6.54 -19.33
CA THR A 81 4.17 7.35 -18.40
C THR A 81 5.53 6.70 -18.17
N LYS A 82 6.59 7.40 -18.55
CA LYS A 82 7.97 6.91 -18.38
C LYS A 82 8.29 6.63 -16.92
N GLY A 83 8.74 5.41 -16.65
CA GLY A 83 9.14 4.98 -15.30
C GLY A 83 7.99 4.51 -14.42
N LEU A 84 6.76 4.53 -14.90
CA LEU A 84 5.62 3.95 -14.19
C LEU A 84 5.57 2.44 -14.46
N HIS A 85 5.58 1.63 -13.41
CA HIS A 85 5.46 0.18 -13.54
C HIS A 85 4.00 -0.23 -13.80
N VAL A 86 3.80 -1.42 -14.36
CA VAL A 86 2.46 -1.97 -14.66
C VAL A 86 1.60 -2.04 -13.41
N THR A 87 2.16 -2.52 -12.30
CA THR A 87 1.46 -2.60 -11.00
C THR A 87 0.99 -1.23 -10.51
N ASP A 88 1.84 -0.20 -10.65
CA ASP A 88 1.46 1.19 -10.31
C ASP A 88 0.32 1.70 -11.19
N ALA A 89 0.40 1.47 -12.50
CA ALA A 89 -0.61 1.91 -13.46
C ALA A 89 -1.97 1.26 -13.17
N GLU A 90 -1.99 -0.05 -12.90
CA GLU A 90 -3.22 -0.76 -12.55
C GLU A 90 -3.83 -0.26 -11.24
N VAL A 91 -3.01 -0.05 -10.20
CA VAL A 91 -3.46 0.48 -8.91
C VAL A 91 -4.04 1.89 -9.06
N LEU A 92 -3.40 2.75 -9.85
CA LEU A 92 -3.90 4.09 -10.13
C LEU A 92 -5.21 4.06 -10.93
N ALA A 93 -5.31 3.20 -11.95
CA ALA A 93 -6.54 3.03 -12.73
C ALA A 93 -7.69 2.56 -11.83
N LEU A 94 -7.48 1.53 -11.01
CA LEU A 94 -8.47 1.03 -10.06
C LEU A 94 -8.90 2.09 -9.03
N ALA A 95 -7.95 2.85 -8.48
CA ALA A 95 -8.26 3.92 -7.53
C ALA A 95 -9.11 5.01 -8.17
N HIS A 96 -8.83 5.36 -9.43
CA HIS A 96 -9.62 6.31 -10.20
C HIS A 96 -11.06 5.80 -10.43
N GLU A 97 -11.22 4.57 -10.92
CA GLU A 97 -12.51 3.96 -11.21
C GLU A 97 -13.39 3.82 -9.95
N CYS A 98 -12.81 3.33 -8.86
CA CYS A 98 -13.57 3.12 -7.63
C CYS A 98 -13.68 4.37 -6.75
N LYS A 99 -13.11 5.52 -7.16
CA LYS A 99 -12.99 6.74 -6.35
C LYS A 99 -12.39 6.48 -4.97
N GLY A 100 -11.40 5.57 -4.93
CA GLY A 100 -10.68 5.16 -3.74
C GLY A 100 -9.37 5.90 -3.54
N LEU A 101 -8.59 5.47 -2.55
CA LEU A 101 -7.23 5.95 -2.30
C LEU A 101 -6.22 4.93 -2.81
N ALA A 102 -5.34 5.31 -3.72
CA ALA A 102 -4.18 4.51 -4.07
C ALA A 102 -3.18 4.53 -2.91
N VAL A 103 -2.80 3.36 -2.42
CA VAL A 103 -1.77 3.21 -1.37
C VAL A 103 -0.46 2.89 -2.05
N ILE A 104 0.35 3.92 -2.27
CA ILE A 104 1.57 3.90 -3.08
C ILE A 104 2.71 4.64 -2.40
N ASP A 105 3.92 4.11 -2.48
CA ASP A 105 5.14 4.75 -1.95
C ASP A 105 6.06 5.26 -3.06
N ASP A 106 5.92 4.75 -4.29
CA ASP A 106 6.75 5.15 -5.42
C ASP A 106 6.52 6.62 -5.84
N GLU A 107 7.61 7.34 -6.10
CA GLU A 107 7.56 8.76 -6.42
C GLU A 107 6.96 9.04 -7.80
N VAL A 108 7.26 8.19 -8.80
CA VAL A 108 6.70 8.33 -10.16
C VAL A 108 5.20 8.07 -10.11
N ALA A 109 4.76 7.04 -9.40
CA ALA A 109 3.35 6.74 -9.21
C ALA A 109 2.60 7.89 -8.51
N ARG A 110 3.19 8.50 -7.48
CA ARG A 110 2.61 9.67 -6.77
C ARG A 110 2.51 10.90 -7.66
N LYS A 111 3.56 11.19 -8.44
CA LYS A 111 3.52 12.30 -9.42
C LYS A 111 2.45 12.06 -10.48
N THR A 112 2.34 10.84 -10.98
CA THR A 112 1.30 10.44 -11.95
C THR A 112 -0.08 10.58 -11.35
N ALA A 113 -0.32 10.10 -10.13
CA ALA A 113 -1.58 10.27 -9.41
C ALA A 113 -1.98 11.75 -9.32
N LYS A 114 -1.03 12.62 -8.98
CA LYS A 114 -1.26 14.07 -8.89
C LYS A 114 -1.68 14.67 -10.24
N VAL A 115 -1.01 14.28 -11.33
CA VAL A 115 -1.34 14.78 -12.69
C VAL A 115 -2.75 14.40 -13.09
N TYR A 116 -3.18 13.19 -12.78
CA TYR A 116 -4.52 12.67 -13.13
C TYR A 116 -5.60 12.94 -12.07
N GLY A 117 -5.28 13.68 -11.00
CA GLY A 117 -6.24 13.97 -9.93
C GLY A 117 -6.68 12.75 -9.12
N ILE A 118 -5.85 11.71 -9.07
CA ILE A 118 -6.12 10.48 -8.32
C ILE A 118 -5.69 10.67 -6.87
N ALA A 119 -6.59 10.42 -5.94
CA ALA A 119 -6.27 10.50 -4.52
C ALA A 119 -5.32 9.35 -4.11
N TYR A 120 -4.26 9.69 -3.39
CA TYR A 120 -3.26 8.71 -2.98
C TYR A 120 -2.73 8.97 -1.57
N VAL A 121 -2.20 7.92 -0.97
CA VAL A 121 -1.55 7.91 0.35
C VAL A 121 -0.37 6.93 0.30
N GLY A 122 0.48 6.93 1.32
CA GLY A 122 1.59 5.97 1.44
C GLY A 122 1.39 4.96 2.56
N SER A 123 2.38 4.10 2.77
CA SER A 123 2.41 3.13 3.88
C SER A 123 2.23 3.78 5.25
N SER A 124 2.77 4.99 5.44
CA SER A 124 2.61 5.76 6.68
C SER A 124 1.15 6.06 7.03
N TYR A 125 0.30 6.29 6.02
CA TYR A 125 -1.14 6.48 6.26
C TYR A 125 -1.80 5.24 6.85
N VAL A 126 -1.38 4.05 6.41
CA VAL A 126 -1.89 2.78 6.95
C VAL A 126 -1.54 2.66 8.43
N LEU A 127 -0.30 3.00 8.81
CA LEU A 127 0.13 3.03 10.21
C LEU A 127 -0.66 4.04 11.05
N LEU A 128 -0.84 5.27 10.55
CA LEU A 128 -1.62 6.30 11.23
C LEU A 128 -3.09 5.87 11.43
N ARG A 129 -3.68 5.26 10.42
CA ARG A 129 -5.03 4.70 10.55
C ARG A 129 -5.10 3.56 11.55
N ALA A 130 -4.13 2.66 11.52
CA ALA A 130 -4.07 1.55 12.48
C ALA A 130 -4.02 2.06 13.93
N VAL A 131 -3.28 3.15 14.20
CA VAL A 131 -3.29 3.80 15.51
C VAL A 131 -4.65 4.44 15.80
N SER A 132 -5.19 5.21 14.86
CA SER A 132 -6.49 5.88 15.03
C SER A 132 -7.66 4.90 15.25
N GLU A 133 -7.60 3.72 14.63
CA GLU A 133 -8.58 2.65 14.79
C GLU A 133 -8.25 1.70 15.98
N ARG A 134 -7.21 2.02 16.75
CA ARG A 134 -6.75 1.27 17.95
C ARG A 134 -6.33 -0.17 17.67
N LEU A 135 -5.84 -0.43 16.47
CA LEU A 135 -5.29 -1.73 16.09
C LEU A 135 -3.86 -1.93 16.61
N ILE A 136 -3.10 -0.83 16.67
CA ILE A 136 -1.75 -0.79 17.23
C ILE A 136 -1.55 0.48 18.08
N THR A 137 -0.55 0.45 18.97
CA THR A 137 -0.16 1.63 19.75
C THR A 137 0.72 2.58 18.91
N LYS A 138 0.84 3.83 19.35
CA LYS A 138 1.77 4.80 18.74
C LYS A 138 3.21 4.30 18.78
N GLU A 139 3.61 3.71 19.90
CA GLU A 139 4.93 3.12 20.09
C GLU A 139 5.20 2.02 19.09
N ARG A 140 4.23 1.12 18.88
CA ARG A 140 4.34 0.04 17.86
C ARG A 140 4.43 0.62 16.45
N ALA A 141 3.67 1.67 16.15
CA ALA A 141 3.74 2.34 14.84
C ALA A 141 5.11 2.99 14.60
N ARG A 142 5.69 3.68 15.60
CA ARG A 142 7.04 4.25 15.51
C ARG A 142 8.10 3.18 15.30
N GLN A 143 8.02 2.09 16.07
CA GLN A 143 8.90 0.95 15.90
C GLN A 143 8.80 0.38 14.48
N ALA A 144 7.58 0.24 13.94
CA ALA A 144 7.37 -0.25 12.60
C ALA A 144 8.00 0.65 11.53
N VAL A 145 7.91 1.98 11.66
CA VAL A 145 8.58 2.90 10.73
C VAL A 145 10.10 2.68 10.75
N ASN A 146 10.70 2.56 11.93
CA ASN A 146 12.13 2.31 12.07
C ASN A 146 12.53 0.95 11.47
N GLU A 147 11.77 -0.10 11.74
CA GLU A 147 11.98 -1.42 11.18
C GLU A 147 11.85 -1.43 9.65
N MET A 148 10.82 -0.75 9.10
CA MET A 148 10.64 -0.63 7.66
C MET A 148 11.84 0.05 7.00
N VAL A 149 12.33 1.16 7.56
CA VAL A 149 13.53 1.84 7.06
C VAL A 149 14.75 0.92 7.13
N PHE A 150 14.92 0.22 8.25
CA PHE A 150 16.03 -0.71 8.44
C PHE A 150 16.04 -1.85 7.41
N VAL A 151 14.88 -2.37 7.04
CA VAL A 151 14.76 -3.43 6.02
C VAL A 151 14.67 -2.90 4.58
N GLY A 152 14.92 -1.61 4.38
CA GLY A 152 15.10 -1.02 3.05
C GLY A 152 13.92 -0.22 2.49
N TRP A 153 12.87 0.07 3.28
CA TRP A 153 11.82 0.98 2.86
C TRP A 153 12.39 2.39 2.65
N ARG A 154 12.14 2.94 1.47
CA ARG A 154 12.65 4.28 1.12
C ARG A 154 11.82 5.35 1.80
N CYS A 155 12.46 6.12 2.66
CA CYS A 155 11.86 7.23 3.38
C CYS A 155 12.88 8.36 3.49
N SER A 156 12.57 9.54 2.99
CA SER A 156 13.44 10.71 3.17
C SER A 156 13.43 11.16 4.64
N VAL A 157 14.46 11.91 5.05
CA VAL A 157 14.54 12.46 6.41
C VAL A 157 13.33 13.34 6.71
N GLU A 158 12.91 14.16 5.75
CA GLU A 158 11.73 15.03 5.88
C GLU A 158 10.45 14.21 6.05
N SER A 159 10.29 13.15 5.24
CA SER A 159 9.13 12.24 5.35
C SER A 159 9.12 11.52 6.69
N TYR A 160 10.26 11.01 7.14
CA TYR A 160 10.39 10.38 8.44
C TYR A 160 10.01 11.34 9.59
N ALA A 161 10.56 12.54 9.60
CA ALA A 161 10.23 13.55 10.62
C ALA A 161 8.73 13.88 10.62
N LYS A 162 8.12 14.00 9.42
CA LYS A 162 6.68 14.26 9.29
C LYS A 162 5.84 13.11 9.81
N ILE A 163 6.22 11.88 9.54
CA ILE A 163 5.51 10.70 10.04
C ILE A 163 5.56 10.67 11.57
N MET A 164 6.73 10.92 12.17
CA MET A 164 6.88 10.95 13.63
C MET A 164 6.01 12.05 14.26
N GLU A 165 5.97 13.25 13.69
CA GLU A 165 5.10 14.33 14.11
C GLU A 165 3.61 13.94 14.05
N LEU A 166 3.19 13.32 12.96
CA LEU A 166 1.80 12.87 12.78
C LEU A 166 1.41 11.78 13.78
N LEU A 167 2.32 10.84 14.08
CA LEU A 167 2.09 9.81 15.11
C LEU A 167 1.91 10.40 16.50
N GLU A 168 2.58 11.51 16.84
CA GLU A 168 2.33 12.22 18.11
C GLU A 168 0.91 12.77 18.18
N ARG A 169 0.42 13.35 17.09
CA ARG A 169 -0.85 14.06 17.03
C ARG A 169 -2.07 13.15 16.81
N VAL A 170 -1.88 11.95 16.22
CA VAL A 170 -3.00 11.04 15.96
C VAL A 170 -3.67 10.64 17.28
N LYS A 171 -5.00 10.69 17.30
CA LYS A 171 -5.78 10.20 18.43
C LYS A 171 -6.05 8.71 18.23
N GLY A 172 -5.71 7.90 19.21
CA GLY A 172 -5.99 6.47 19.28
C GLY A 172 -7.14 6.17 20.24
#